data_7181b7519597e269b9df472fa5d34a4a
#
_entry.id   7181b7519597e269b9df472fa5d34a4a
#
_cell.length_a   1.000
_cell.length_b   1.000
_cell.length_c   1.000
_cell.angle_alpha   90.00
_cell.angle_beta   90.00
_cell.angle_gamma   90.00
#
_symmetry.space_group_name_H-M   'P 1'
#
loop_
_entity.id
_entity.type
_entity.pdbx_description
1 polymer ?
#
loop_
_entity_poly.entity_id
_entity_poly.type
_entity_poly.pdbx_seq_one_letter_code
_entity_poly.pdbx_strand_id
1 'polypeptide(L)'
;MDDKWLYYGFFLDEVSRKKLIEGVSQLVRIPEDWRIIAEHCTIVFNNGSKDAIDAGEICSKHLGEKVTISTESVGFSGEAIAVRVYAKSLNANPHITIAIAPGSKPVKSNEIKNFGLYKIHMDIETTLKVVKKM
;
A
#
# COMPACT_ATOMS: atom_id res chain seq x y z
N MET A 1 -23.69 -11.40 7.71
CA MET A 1 -22.65 -10.38 7.64
C MET A 1 -21.28 -11.03 7.85
N ASP A 2 -20.36 -10.76 6.97
CA ASP A 2 -19.01 -11.35 7.07
C ASP A 2 -18.07 -10.35 7.75
N ASP A 3 -17.86 -10.53 9.06
CA ASP A 3 -16.94 -9.71 9.83
C ASP A 3 -15.54 -10.35 9.94
N LYS A 4 -15.29 -11.38 9.12
CA LYS A 4 -14.02 -12.12 9.14
C LYS A 4 -12.96 -11.53 8.23
N TRP A 5 -13.24 -10.46 7.52
CA TRP A 5 -12.23 -9.84 6.68
C TRP A 5 -11.29 -8.97 7.53
N LEU A 6 -10.01 -8.98 7.15
CA LEU A 6 -8.99 -8.19 7.84
C LEU A 6 -8.82 -6.83 7.17
N TYR A 7 -8.61 -6.82 5.86
CA TYR A 7 -8.55 -5.57 5.08
C TYR A 7 -8.83 -5.82 3.61
N TYR A 8 -9.22 -4.73 2.93
CA TYR A 8 -9.29 -4.68 1.47
C TYR A 8 -8.16 -3.81 0.97
N GLY A 9 -7.60 -4.17 -0.18
CA GLY A 9 -6.50 -3.43 -0.77
C GLY A 9 -6.43 -3.56 -2.27
N PHE A 10 -5.67 -2.65 -2.87
CA PHE A 10 -5.28 -2.72 -4.27
C PHE A 10 -3.96 -3.48 -4.34
N PHE A 11 -3.98 -4.71 -4.85
CA PHE A 11 -2.80 -5.55 -4.92
C PHE A 11 -2.11 -5.41 -6.27
N LEU A 12 -0.81 -5.13 -6.26
CA LEU A 12 -0.02 -4.91 -7.47
C LEU A 12 0.12 -6.20 -8.27
N ASP A 13 0.01 -6.08 -9.61
CA ASP A 13 0.40 -7.20 -10.43
C ASP A 13 1.93 -7.30 -10.49
N GLU A 14 2.44 -8.42 -10.98
CA GLU A 14 3.87 -8.71 -10.91
C GLU A 14 4.72 -7.72 -11.73
N VAL A 15 4.24 -7.33 -12.90
CA VAL A 15 4.97 -6.38 -13.76
C VAL A 15 5.05 -5.00 -13.10
N SER A 16 3.92 -4.52 -12.60
CA SER A 16 3.86 -3.22 -11.91
C SER A 16 4.72 -3.23 -10.65
N ARG A 17 4.71 -4.34 -9.92
CA ARG A 17 5.53 -4.49 -8.72
C ARG A 17 7.01 -4.31 -9.03
N LYS A 18 7.49 -4.99 -10.07
CA LYS A 18 8.90 -4.89 -10.48
C LYS A 18 9.26 -3.48 -10.91
N LYS A 19 8.41 -2.86 -11.71
CA LYS A 19 8.63 -1.48 -12.16
C LYS A 19 8.71 -0.50 -10.99
N LEU A 20 7.84 -0.68 -10.00
CA LEU A 20 7.81 0.19 -8.85
C LEU A 20 9.08 0.05 -8.01
N ILE A 21 9.50 -1.18 -7.76
CA ILE A 21 10.74 -1.44 -7.00
C ILE A 21 11.94 -0.83 -7.71
N GLU A 22 12.04 -1.01 -9.03
CA GLU A 22 13.13 -0.43 -9.82
C GLU A 22 13.12 1.09 -9.76
N GLY A 23 11.93 1.71 -9.92
CA GLY A 23 11.79 3.15 -9.87
C GLY A 23 12.20 3.74 -8.53
N VAL A 24 11.78 3.10 -7.44
CA VAL A 24 12.15 3.54 -6.09
C VAL A 24 13.65 3.38 -5.87
N SER A 25 14.24 2.27 -6.35
CA SER A 25 15.67 1.99 -6.17
C SER A 25 16.56 3.02 -6.86
N GLN A 26 16.06 3.68 -7.90
CA GLN A 26 16.79 4.74 -8.59
C GLN A 26 16.81 6.05 -7.81
N LEU A 27 15.86 6.24 -6.91
CA LEU A 27 15.71 7.48 -6.14
C LEU A 27 16.26 7.34 -4.72
N VAL A 28 16.06 6.18 -4.12
CA VAL A 28 16.42 5.92 -2.72
C VAL A 28 17.10 4.56 -2.66
N ARG A 29 18.24 4.49 -1.97
CA ARG A 29 18.90 3.22 -1.76
C ARG A 29 18.10 2.38 -0.77
N ILE A 30 17.70 1.18 -1.19
CA ILE A 30 17.06 0.21 -0.30
C ILE A 30 18.19 -0.64 0.31
N PRO A 31 18.38 -0.60 1.65
CA PRO A 31 19.43 -1.41 2.26
C PRO A 31 19.23 -2.91 1.98
N GLU A 32 20.33 -3.63 1.78
CA GLU A 32 20.28 -5.03 1.37
C GLU A 32 19.60 -5.94 2.39
N ASP A 33 19.69 -5.62 3.66
CA ASP A 33 19.08 -6.41 4.73
C ASP A 33 17.62 -6.05 4.99
N TRP A 34 17.06 -5.08 4.27
CA TRP A 34 15.66 -4.74 4.40
C TRP A 34 14.81 -5.67 3.55
N ARG A 35 13.64 -6.05 4.10
CA ARG A 35 12.71 -6.93 3.39
C ARG A 35 11.87 -6.12 2.41
N ILE A 36 11.86 -6.54 1.14
CA ILE A 36 11.04 -5.93 0.10
C ILE A 36 9.61 -6.43 0.25
N ILE A 37 8.67 -5.52 0.35
CA ILE A 37 7.23 -5.83 0.43
C ILE A 37 6.56 -5.52 -0.91
N ALA A 38 6.30 -4.25 -1.19
CA ALA A 38 5.71 -3.76 -2.46
C ALA A 38 4.52 -4.59 -2.93
N GLU A 39 3.56 -4.87 -2.05
CA GLU A 39 2.46 -5.79 -2.35
C GLU A 39 1.15 -5.10 -2.65
N HIS A 40 0.79 -4.06 -1.88
CA HIS A 40 -0.54 -3.47 -1.99
C HIS A 40 -0.61 -2.07 -1.38
N CYS A 41 -1.72 -1.39 -1.74
CA CYS A 41 -2.17 -0.17 -1.07
C CYS A 41 -3.45 -0.52 -0.31
N THR A 42 -3.46 -0.34 1.00
CA THR A 42 -4.65 -0.65 1.81
C THR A 42 -5.75 0.36 1.57
N ILE A 43 -6.96 -0.12 1.31
CA ILE A 43 -8.16 0.72 1.17
C ILE A 43 -8.80 0.94 2.53
N VAL A 44 -9.05 -0.13 3.25
CA VAL A 44 -9.71 -0.09 4.56
C VAL A 44 -9.29 -1.29 5.39
N PHE A 45 -8.95 -1.01 6.65
CA PHE A 45 -8.64 -2.03 7.64
C PHE A 45 -9.85 -2.20 8.55
N ASN A 46 -10.21 -3.45 8.85
CA ASN A 46 -11.38 -3.73 9.68
C ASN A 46 -11.08 -3.46 11.15
N ASN A 47 -11.36 -2.25 11.59
CA ASN A 47 -11.19 -1.86 13.00
C ASN A 47 -12.52 -1.90 13.77
N GLY A 48 -13.58 -2.44 13.16
CA GLY A 48 -14.90 -2.53 13.77
C GLY A 48 -15.72 -1.26 13.70
N SER A 49 -15.19 -0.15 13.20
CA SER A 49 -15.93 1.10 13.10
C SER A 49 -17.00 1.04 12.02
N LYS A 50 -18.02 1.88 12.13
CA LYS A 50 -19.08 1.96 11.13
C LYS A 50 -18.51 2.34 9.76
N ASP A 51 -17.59 3.31 9.73
CA ASP A 51 -16.97 3.74 8.47
C ASP A 51 -16.21 2.59 7.79
N ALA A 52 -15.48 1.79 8.56
CA ALA A 52 -14.76 0.64 8.03
C ALA A 52 -15.72 -0.42 7.49
N ILE A 53 -16.79 -0.72 8.22
CA ILE A 53 -17.78 -1.71 7.79
C ILE A 53 -18.47 -1.26 6.50
N ASP A 54 -18.88 0.01 6.43
CA ASP A 54 -19.53 0.57 5.23
C ASP A 54 -18.57 0.52 4.02
N ALA A 55 -17.32 0.90 4.21
CA ALA A 55 -16.32 0.85 3.14
C ALA A 55 -16.06 -0.60 2.70
N GLY A 56 -16.02 -1.53 3.64
CA GLY A 56 -15.85 -2.95 3.33
C GLY A 56 -17.00 -3.51 2.50
N GLU A 57 -18.24 -3.09 2.78
CA GLU A 57 -19.39 -3.49 1.98
C GLU A 57 -19.26 -3.01 0.54
N ILE A 58 -18.84 -1.77 0.35
CA ILE A 58 -18.63 -1.23 -1.00
C ILE A 58 -17.54 -2.03 -1.72
N CYS A 59 -16.41 -2.25 -1.08
CA CYS A 59 -15.31 -3.02 -1.66
C CYS A 59 -15.73 -4.44 -2.03
N SER A 60 -16.56 -5.08 -1.22
CA SER A 60 -17.00 -6.46 -1.47
C SER A 60 -17.74 -6.62 -2.80
N LYS A 61 -18.36 -5.54 -3.28
CA LYS A 61 -19.09 -5.54 -4.56
C LYS A 61 -18.16 -5.38 -5.76
N HIS A 62 -16.89 -5.04 -5.52
CA HIS A 62 -15.91 -4.76 -6.57
C HIS A 62 -14.70 -5.69 -6.55
N LEU A 63 -14.79 -6.79 -5.80
CA LEU A 63 -13.68 -7.75 -5.71
C LEU A 63 -13.28 -8.26 -7.09
N GLY A 64 -11.98 -8.29 -7.34
CA GLY A 64 -11.45 -8.76 -8.62
C GLY A 64 -11.34 -7.70 -9.70
N GLU A 65 -11.85 -6.49 -9.45
CA GLU A 65 -11.75 -5.43 -10.46
C GLU A 65 -10.31 -4.95 -10.60
N LYS A 66 -9.92 -4.66 -11.83
CA LYS A 66 -8.63 -4.08 -12.14
C LYS A 66 -8.70 -2.58 -11.94
N VAL A 67 -7.74 -2.03 -11.23
CA VAL A 67 -7.69 -0.59 -10.94
C VAL A 67 -6.27 -0.10 -11.17
N THR A 68 -6.15 0.97 -11.96
CA THR A 68 -4.87 1.65 -12.15
C THR A 68 -4.76 2.77 -11.12
N ILE A 69 -3.68 2.78 -10.35
CA ILE A 69 -3.40 3.84 -9.40
C ILE A 69 -2.09 4.53 -9.78
N SER A 70 -2.00 5.82 -9.50
CA SER A 70 -0.83 6.61 -9.85
C SER A 70 0.01 6.92 -8.61
N THR A 71 1.32 6.87 -8.76
CA THR A 71 2.23 7.20 -7.67
C THR A 71 2.44 8.72 -7.57
N GLU A 72 2.84 9.18 -6.39
CA GLU A 72 3.14 10.59 -6.16
C GLU A 72 4.60 10.79 -5.75
N SER A 73 5.01 10.18 -4.65
CA SER A 73 6.32 10.45 -4.07
C SER A 73 6.77 9.31 -3.16
N VAL A 74 8.09 9.26 -2.96
CA VAL A 74 8.70 8.28 -2.05
C VAL A 74 8.94 8.95 -0.70
N GLY A 75 8.60 8.25 0.37
CA GLY A 75 8.91 8.65 1.73
C GLY A 75 9.68 7.55 2.43
N PHE A 76 10.43 7.92 3.45
CA PHE A 76 11.20 6.94 4.21
C PHE A 76 11.44 7.42 5.64
N SER A 77 11.70 6.44 6.49
CA SER A 77 12.12 6.65 7.88
C SER A 77 13.25 5.66 8.16
N GLY A 78 13.71 5.60 9.40
CA GLY A 78 14.69 4.60 9.80
C GLY A 78 14.15 3.16 9.76
N GLU A 79 12.84 2.97 9.58
CA GLU A 79 12.21 1.66 9.67
C GLU A 79 11.48 1.23 8.41
N ALA A 80 11.13 2.15 7.52
CA ALA A 80 10.31 1.83 6.34
C ALA A 80 10.56 2.76 5.17
N ILE A 81 10.32 2.26 3.97
CA ILE A 81 10.28 3.03 2.74
C ILE A 81 8.91 2.77 2.13
N ALA A 82 8.23 3.82 1.70
CA ALA A 82 6.91 3.70 1.10
C ALA A 82 6.73 4.71 -0.03
N VAL A 83 5.75 4.43 -0.90
CA VAL A 83 5.36 5.33 -2.00
C VAL A 83 3.95 5.81 -1.73
N ARG A 84 3.76 7.12 -1.66
CA ARG A 84 2.43 7.71 -1.58
C ARG A 84 1.78 7.64 -2.96
N VAL A 85 0.50 7.28 -2.97
CA VAL A 85 -0.26 7.10 -4.20
C VAL A 85 -1.56 7.88 -4.16
N TYR A 86 -2.15 8.09 -5.35
CA TYR A 86 -3.49 8.64 -5.48
C TYR A 86 -4.46 7.47 -5.57
N ALA A 87 -5.15 7.18 -4.49
CA ALA A 87 -6.10 6.07 -4.42
C ALA A 87 -7.19 6.39 -3.41
N LYS A 88 -8.38 5.84 -3.65
CA LYS A 88 -9.47 5.95 -2.67
C LYS A 88 -9.17 5.03 -1.49
N SER A 89 -9.08 5.61 -0.30
CA SER A 89 -8.71 4.88 0.90
C SER A 89 -9.24 5.62 2.13
N LEU A 90 -9.50 4.90 3.21
CA LEU A 90 -9.78 5.50 4.51
C LEU A 90 -8.49 5.96 5.21
N ASN A 91 -7.34 5.56 4.70
CA ASN A 91 -6.07 6.07 5.17
C ASN A 91 -5.88 7.48 4.60
N ALA A 92 -5.57 8.45 5.45
CA ALA A 92 -5.37 9.83 5.03
C ALA A 92 -4.20 9.98 4.04
N ASN A 93 -3.22 9.07 4.11
CA ASN A 93 -2.06 9.05 3.22
C ASN A 93 -1.95 7.68 2.57
N PRO A 94 -2.75 7.41 1.51
CA PRO A 94 -2.67 6.12 0.83
C PRO A 94 -1.25 5.86 0.32
N HIS A 95 -0.72 4.68 0.61
CA HIS A 95 0.65 4.36 0.25
C HIS A 95 0.85 2.87 0.04
N ILE A 96 1.94 2.54 -0.66
CA ILE A 96 2.41 1.17 -0.83
C ILE A 96 3.70 1.06 -0.03
N THR A 97 3.74 0.16 0.96
CA THR A 97 4.98 -0.12 1.70
C THR A 97 5.94 -0.85 0.76
N ILE A 98 7.12 -0.27 0.55
CA ILE A 98 8.12 -0.85 -0.37
C ILE A 98 9.06 -1.80 0.37
N ALA A 99 9.64 -1.36 1.47
CA ALA A 99 10.62 -2.15 2.22
C ALA A 99 10.59 -1.79 3.69
N ILE A 100 10.95 -2.74 4.54
CA ILE A 100 11.00 -2.54 5.98
C ILE A 100 12.32 -3.04 6.55
N ALA A 101 12.81 -2.34 7.58
CA ALA A 101 14.04 -2.69 8.27
C ALA A 101 13.88 -4.02 9.04
N PRO A 102 15.00 -4.72 9.31
CA PRO A 102 14.95 -5.94 10.11
C PRO A 102 14.27 -5.70 11.46
N GLY A 103 13.34 -6.57 11.82
CA GLY A 103 12.58 -6.46 13.05
C GLY A 103 11.41 -5.48 13.03
N SER A 104 11.26 -4.71 11.95
CA SER A 104 10.14 -3.78 11.81
C SER A 104 8.95 -4.45 11.12
N LYS A 105 7.83 -3.73 11.11
CA LYS A 105 6.57 -4.20 10.50
C LYS A 105 6.06 -3.19 9.47
N PRO A 106 5.31 -3.64 8.46
CA PRO A 106 4.79 -2.74 7.41
C PRO A 106 3.97 -1.58 7.95
N VAL A 107 3.31 -1.73 9.10
CA VAL A 107 2.53 -0.65 9.72
C VAL A 107 3.39 0.59 10.04
N LYS A 108 4.71 0.43 10.14
CA LYS A 108 5.62 1.56 10.38
C LYS A 108 5.62 2.58 9.24
N SER A 109 5.14 2.19 8.06
CA SER A 109 4.96 3.13 6.95
C SER A 109 3.97 4.25 7.30
N ASN A 110 3.02 3.99 8.20
CA ASN A 110 2.06 5.01 8.65
C ASN A 110 2.72 6.13 9.45
N GLU A 111 3.94 5.92 9.92
CA GLU A 111 4.69 6.90 10.70
C GLU A 111 5.62 7.76 9.85
N ILE A 112 5.69 7.50 8.55
CA ILE A 112 6.50 8.32 7.64
C ILE A 112 5.82 9.68 7.48
N LYS A 113 6.57 10.74 7.76
CA LYS A 113 6.03 12.10 7.72
C LYS A 113 6.43 12.87 6.48
N ASN A 114 7.52 12.50 5.85
CA ASN A 114 8.07 13.26 4.73
C ASN A 114 8.01 12.45 3.44
N PHE A 115 7.04 12.81 2.58
CA PHE A 115 6.90 12.24 1.25
C PHE A 115 7.20 13.26 0.14
N GLY A 116 7.73 14.43 0.50
CA GLY A 116 7.87 15.52 -0.46
C GLY A 116 9.18 15.60 -1.21
N LEU A 117 10.20 14.86 -0.77
CA LEU A 117 11.56 15.02 -1.29
C LEU A 117 11.78 14.38 -2.66
N TYR A 118 11.22 13.19 -2.89
CA TYR A 118 11.46 12.43 -4.10
C TYR A 118 10.14 12.14 -4.81
N LYS A 119 9.94 12.77 -5.97
CA LYS A 119 8.75 12.52 -6.78
C LYS A 119 8.95 11.29 -7.64
N ILE A 120 7.90 10.51 -7.80
CA ILE A 120 7.89 9.34 -8.67
C ILE A 120 6.52 9.29 -9.35
N HIS A 121 6.50 9.29 -10.67
CA HIS A 121 5.25 9.29 -11.44
C HIS A 121 5.20 8.05 -12.32
N MET A 122 4.35 7.11 -11.93
CA MET A 122 4.05 5.94 -12.76
C MET A 122 2.66 5.43 -12.44
N ASP A 123 2.09 4.73 -13.40
CA ASP A 123 0.82 4.06 -13.22
C ASP A 123 1.07 2.63 -12.80
N ILE A 124 0.34 2.20 -11.76
CA ILE A 124 0.47 0.89 -11.17
C ILE A 124 -0.82 0.13 -11.44
N GLU A 125 -0.71 -1.03 -12.07
CA GLU A 125 -1.85 -1.89 -12.32
C GLU A 125 -2.10 -2.77 -11.09
N THR A 126 -3.33 -2.75 -10.60
CA THR A 126 -3.70 -3.49 -9.38
C THR A 126 -5.00 -4.24 -9.57
N THR A 127 -5.26 -5.14 -8.63
CA THR A 127 -6.52 -5.85 -8.51
C THR A 127 -7.05 -5.65 -7.10
N LEU A 128 -8.33 -5.34 -6.96
CA LEU A 128 -8.95 -5.20 -5.64
C LEU A 128 -9.15 -6.58 -5.04
N LYS A 129 -8.59 -6.80 -3.86
CA LYS A 129 -8.66 -8.07 -3.15
C LYS A 129 -8.97 -7.87 -1.68
N VAL A 130 -9.42 -8.93 -1.04
CA VAL A 130 -9.66 -8.97 0.40
C VAL A 130 -8.69 -9.95 1.05
N VAL A 131 -8.20 -9.57 2.24
CA VAL A 131 -7.43 -10.48 3.09
C VAL A 131 -8.30 -10.85 4.27
N LYS A 132 -8.47 -12.13 4.50
CA LYS A 132 -9.31 -12.66 5.57
C LYS A 132 -8.53 -12.82 6.86
N LYS A 133 -9.24 -12.75 7.97
CA LYS A 133 -8.65 -13.10 9.27
C LYS A 133 -8.40 -14.60 9.32
N MET A 134 -7.30 -14.96 9.94
CA MET A 134 -6.94 -16.37 10.14
C MET A 134 -7.71 -16.95 11.32
#